data_bf8af579bc2ec4cbf8a5dd589f12d157
#
_entry.id   bf8af579bc2ec4cbf8a5dd589f12d157
#
_cell.length_a   1.000
_cell.length_b   1.000
_cell.length_c   1.000
_cell.angle_alpha   90.00
_cell.angle_beta   90.00
_cell.angle_gamma   90.00
#
_symmetry.space_group_name_H-M   'P 1'
#
loop_
_entity.id
_entity.type
_entity.pdbx_description
1 polymer ?
#
loop_
_entity_poly.entity_id
_entity_poly.type
_entity_poly.pdbx_seq_one_letter_code
_entity_poly.pdbx_strand_id
1 'polypeptide(L)'
;MPSVSAVIATTLSAHVHDVFGVMGNGNAYFLDALETTSTVFTPVRHEAAAVAAADAYFRACGRLAAATATYGAGFTNLITPLAEAVRARIPLVVIVGSAPESGMRDWDVDQTALASAVGAATITVDRMDAQGQTERAVALARSTRMPVVLAVPYDIGRASVADPDDAPTSWVADDAPTAPLDADEIAAAAAALAGAARPLILAGRGAWLAQAGEVLGELADCVGALTATSALGAGLFGDSPWNLGIAGGFGSHESAALMHEADVVLVVGARLNQFTMRFGSLLDPAATVIQIDTDPESRHPVTDLLLVGDAVDVGRALCDRLAEHRAITPWRATAGEVPHGLSSMVGEVAVLEDARLDPRNVFQRLDRALPLDRVVVQDGGHFIGWAPGYLRIPAPNRLIMVGTALQTIGLGFASGVGAAVAAPDSTIVLATGDGGGLMALSDLQSFIAATRRGVVIVVNDAGYGAEMHQYGSK
;
A
#
# COMPACT_ATOMS: atom_id res chain seq x y z
N MET A 1 18.21 -36.45 -3.77
CA MET A 1 18.20 -35.06 -4.19
C MET A 1 16.80 -34.48 -3.89
N PRO A 2 16.71 -33.23 -3.42
CA PRO A 2 15.42 -32.60 -3.16
C PRO A 2 14.61 -32.37 -4.46
N SER A 3 13.30 -32.26 -4.34
CA SER A 3 12.46 -31.88 -5.50
C SER A 3 12.58 -30.38 -5.80
N VAL A 4 12.23 -29.98 -7.03
CA VAL A 4 12.17 -28.55 -7.41
C VAL A 4 11.30 -27.77 -6.44
N SER A 5 10.10 -28.27 -6.07
CA SER A 5 9.24 -27.65 -5.08
C SER A 5 9.87 -27.51 -3.68
N ALA A 6 10.66 -28.50 -3.26
CA ALA A 6 11.38 -28.45 -1.98
C ALA A 6 12.49 -27.39 -2.00
N VAL A 7 13.21 -27.25 -3.11
CA VAL A 7 14.22 -26.19 -3.27
C VAL A 7 13.57 -24.82 -3.24
N ILE A 8 12.46 -24.62 -3.98
CA ILE A 8 11.70 -23.36 -3.97
C ILE A 8 11.24 -23.02 -2.54
N ALA A 9 10.61 -23.97 -1.82
CA ALA A 9 10.12 -23.76 -0.47
C ALA A 9 11.24 -23.38 0.51
N THR A 10 12.37 -24.12 0.46
CA THR A 10 13.54 -23.85 1.33
C THR A 10 14.16 -22.49 1.02
N THR A 11 14.37 -22.17 -0.26
CA THR A 11 14.95 -20.88 -0.67
C THR A 11 14.03 -19.72 -0.29
N LEU A 12 12.72 -19.85 -0.55
CA LEU A 12 11.74 -18.83 -0.22
C LEU A 12 11.68 -18.57 1.29
N SER A 13 11.79 -19.62 2.12
CA SER A 13 11.70 -19.52 3.58
C SER A 13 12.81 -18.67 4.23
N ALA A 14 13.92 -18.47 3.53
CA ALA A 14 14.96 -17.53 3.98
C ALA A 14 14.56 -16.06 3.84
N HIS A 15 13.51 -15.76 3.06
CA HIS A 15 13.12 -14.40 2.69
C HIS A 15 11.69 -14.05 3.09
N VAL A 16 10.81 -15.04 3.20
CA VAL A 16 9.37 -14.90 3.38
C VAL A 16 8.91 -15.76 4.57
N HIS A 17 8.30 -15.11 5.54
CA HIS A 17 7.75 -15.80 6.71
C HIS A 17 6.32 -16.28 6.50
N ASP A 18 5.51 -15.57 5.72
CA ASP A 18 4.09 -15.84 5.55
C ASP A 18 3.72 -16.03 4.07
N VAL A 19 2.99 -17.10 3.79
CA VAL A 19 2.44 -17.44 2.47
C VAL A 19 0.92 -17.52 2.58
N PHE A 20 0.21 -16.86 1.71
CA PHE A 20 -1.26 -16.89 1.63
C PHE A 20 -1.69 -17.66 0.38
N GLY A 21 -2.73 -18.48 0.45
CA GLY A 21 -3.09 -19.20 -0.76
C GLY A 21 -4.28 -20.13 -0.69
N VAL A 22 -4.60 -20.66 -1.86
CA VAL A 22 -5.54 -21.77 -2.04
C VAL A 22 -4.76 -22.96 -2.58
N MET A 23 -4.87 -24.10 -1.89
CA MET A 23 -4.27 -25.34 -2.37
C MET A 23 -5.00 -25.85 -3.62
N GLY A 24 -4.23 -26.25 -4.60
CA GLY A 24 -4.70 -26.94 -5.78
C GLY A 24 -3.63 -27.81 -6.37
N ASN A 25 -3.93 -28.51 -7.46
CA ASN A 25 -3.02 -29.50 -8.04
C ASN A 25 -1.68 -28.90 -8.49
N GLY A 26 -1.66 -27.61 -8.90
CA GLY A 26 -0.46 -26.97 -9.43
C GLY A 26 0.53 -26.49 -8.37
N ASN A 27 0.12 -26.37 -7.10
CA ASN A 27 1.00 -25.92 -6.02
C ASN A 27 1.05 -26.88 -4.82
N ALA A 28 0.44 -28.07 -4.94
CA ALA A 28 0.37 -29.05 -3.85
C ALA A 28 1.77 -29.49 -3.35
N TYR A 29 2.70 -29.78 -4.27
CA TYR A 29 4.08 -30.18 -3.89
C TYR A 29 4.87 -29.05 -3.24
N PHE A 30 4.60 -27.79 -3.62
CA PHE A 30 5.19 -26.62 -2.97
C PHE A 30 4.67 -26.49 -1.55
N LEU A 31 3.36 -26.63 -1.33
CA LEU A 31 2.76 -26.53 0.00
C LEU A 31 3.19 -27.67 0.92
N ASP A 32 3.28 -28.91 0.41
CA ASP A 32 3.82 -30.05 1.15
C ASP A 32 5.28 -29.79 1.58
N ALA A 33 6.11 -29.29 0.68
CA ALA A 33 7.49 -28.95 1.00
C ALA A 33 7.60 -27.77 2.00
N LEU A 34 6.67 -26.83 1.94
CA LEU A 34 6.63 -25.65 2.82
C LEU A 34 6.46 -26.06 4.29
N GLU A 35 5.73 -27.15 4.58
CA GLU A 35 5.53 -27.68 5.93
C GLU A 35 6.85 -28.08 6.63
N THR A 36 7.91 -28.32 5.85
CA THR A 36 9.24 -28.65 6.37
C THR A 36 10.11 -27.43 6.68
N THR A 37 9.59 -26.24 6.45
CA THR A 37 10.29 -24.95 6.65
C THR A 37 9.71 -24.15 7.83
N SER A 38 10.30 -22.99 8.11
CA SER A 38 9.77 -22.06 9.11
C SER A 38 8.65 -21.15 8.59
N THR A 39 8.30 -21.24 7.31
CA THR A 39 7.28 -20.40 6.68
C THR A 39 5.88 -20.87 7.04
N VAL A 40 5.03 -19.94 7.40
CA VAL A 40 3.64 -20.22 7.80
C VAL A 40 2.72 -20.07 6.60
N PHE A 41 1.91 -21.10 6.34
CA PHE A 41 0.86 -21.04 5.33
C PHE A 41 -0.48 -20.64 5.94
N THR A 42 -1.06 -19.55 5.43
CA THR A 42 -2.41 -19.09 5.80
C THR A 42 -3.37 -19.38 4.65
N PRO A 43 -4.27 -20.37 4.79
CA PRO A 43 -5.23 -20.69 3.74
C PRO A 43 -6.32 -19.62 3.63
N VAL A 44 -6.68 -19.29 2.39
CA VAL A 44 -7.82 -18.44 2.04
C VAL A 44 -8.84 -19.22 1.20
N ARG A 45 -10.01 -18.63 0.90
CA ARG A 45 -11.09 -19.34 0.22
C ARG A 45 -11.18 -19.05 -1.27
N HIS A 46 -10.54 -17.99 -1.72
CA HIS A 46 -10.49 -17.59 -3.13
C HIS A 46 -9.08 -17.11 -3.49
N GLU A 47 -8.62 -17.40 -4.70
CA GLU A 47 -7.24 -17.06 -5.10
C GLU A 47 -6.97 -15.55 -5.10
N ALA A 48 -7.98 -14.74 -5.41
CA ALA A 48 -7.86 -13.28 -5.29
C ALA A 48 -7.47 -12.86 -3.86
N ALA A 49 -7.99 -13.56 -2.85
CA ALA A 49 -7.65 -13.28 -1.47
C ALA A 49 -6.19 -13.59 -1.12
N ALA A 50 -5.54 -14.52 -1.80
CA ALA A 50 -4.14 -14.83 -1.57
C ALA A 50 -3.24 -13.62 -1.83
N VAL A 51 -3.42 -12.97 -2.99
CA VAL A 51 -2.63 -11.80 -3.37
C VAL A 51 -3.02 -10.58 -2.55
N ALA A 52 -4.32 -10.35 -2.31
CA ALA A 52 -4.78 -9.22 -1.50
C ALA A 52 -4.33 -9.31 -0.03
N ALA A 53 -4.28 -10.53 0.54
CA ALA A 53 -3.75 -10.74 1.88
C ALA A 53 -2.22 -10.50 1.94
N ALA A 54 -1.47 -10.99 0.96
CA ALA A 54 -0.03 -10.73 0.86
C ALA A 54 0.28 -9.23 0.69
N ASP A 55 -0.51 -8.51 -0.11
CA ASP A 55 -0.44 -7.05 -0.26
C ASP A 55 -0.69 -6.34 1.07
N ALA A 56 -1.81 -6.65 1.75
CA ALA A 56 -2.17 -6.06 3.03
C ALA A 56 -1.14 -6.35 4.12
N TYR A 57 -0.58 -7.56 4.13
CA TYR A 57 0.50 -7.96 5.05
C TYR A 57 1.72 -7.05 4.87
N PHE A 58 2.17 -6.84 3.63
CA PHE A 58 3.29 -5.93 3.37
C PHE A 58 2.97 -4.50 3.84
N ARG A 59 1.78 -3.98 3.54
CA ARG A 59 1.39 -2.63 4.00
C ARG A 59 1.40 -2.51 5.52
N ALA A 60 1.01 -3.56 6.23
CA ALA A 60 0.92 -3.54 7.69
C ALA A 60 2.28 -3.68 8.41
N CYS A 61 3.24 -4.42 7.86
CA CYS A 61 4.49 -4.70 8.55
C CYS A 61 5.77 -4.46 7.73
N GLY A 62 5.68 -4.11 6.44
CA GLY A 62 6.84 -3.88 5.57
C GLY A 62 7.62 -5.14 5.16
N ARG A 63 7.20 -6.32 5.59
CA ARG A 63 7.87 -7.58 5.26
C ARG A 63 7.34 -8.16 3.95
N LEU A 64 8.24 -8.74 3.16
CA LEU A 64 7.87 -9.48 1.96
C LEU A 64 6.99 -10.67 2.32
N ALA A 65 5.86 -10.84 1.62
CA ALA A 65 5.02 -12.02 1.70
C ALA A 65 4.96 -12.74 0.34
N ALA A 66 4.42 -13.94 0.34
CA ALA A 66 4.13 -14.63 -0.90
C ALA A 66 2.66 -15.04 -0.97
N ALA A 67 2.17 -15.17 -2.21
CA ALA A 67 0.87 -15.75 -2.52
C ALA A 67 1.05 -17.03 -3.34
N THR A 68 0.11 -17.96 -3.25
CA THR A 68 0.17 -19.18 -4.06
C THR A 68 -1.21 -19.63 -4.53
N ALA A 69 -1.26 -20.11 -5.77
CA ALA A 69 -2.46 -20.68 -6.38
C ALA A 69 -2.10 -21.80 -7.40
N THR A 70 -3.09 -22.53 -7.83
CA THR A 70 -2.93 -23.48 -8.94
C THR A 70 -2.86 -22.75 -10.28
N TYR A 71 -2.57 -23.50 -11.34
CA TYR A 71 -2.57 -23.03 -12.73
C TYR A 71 -3.99 -22.77 -13.26
N GLY A 72 -4.06 -22.21 -14.46
CA GLY A 72 -5.32 -22.02 -15.21
C GLY A 72 -6.30 -21.15 -14.46
N ALA A 73 -7.43 -21.71 -14.04
CA ALA A 73 -8.49 -20.99 -13.33
C ALA A 73 -8.01 -20.32 -12.03
N GLY A 74 -7.14 -21.00 -11.25
CA GLY A 74 -6.57 -20.41 -10.06
C GLY A 74 -5.73 -19.17 -10.37
N PHE A 75 -4.92 -19.23 -11.42
CA PHE A 75 -4.13 -18.07 -11.84
C PHE A 75 -5.02 -16.93 -12.34
N THR A 76 -6.05 -17.22 -13.16
CA THR A 76 -6.92 -16.15 -13.69
C THR A 76 -7.69 -15.42 -12.58
N ASN A 77 -8.06 -16.10 -11.50
CA ASN A 77 -8.75 -15.52 -10.36
C ASN A 77 -7.89 -14.50 -9.58
N LEU A 78 -6.57 -14.58 -9.63
CA LEU A 78 -5.69 -13.66 -8.90
C LEU A 78 -5.30 -12.40 -9.70
N ILE A 79 -5.73 -12.27 -10.97
CA ILE A 79 -5.28 -11.19 -11.86
C ILE A 79 -5.70 -9.80 -11.35
N THR A 80 -6.92 -9.64 -10.84
CA THR A 80 -7.38 -8.34 -10.31
C THR A 80 -6.51 -7.85 -9.14
N PRO A 81 -6.29 -8.61 -8.06
CA PRO A 81 -5.40 -8.15 -6.99
C PRO A 81 -3.93 -8.11 -7.40
N LEU A 82 -3.49 -8.90 -8.39
CA LEU A 82 -2.15 -8.78 -8.97
C LEU A 82 -1.98 -7.42 -9.65
N ALA A 83 -2.96 -6.97 -10.45
CA ALA A 83 -2.96 -5.66 -11.06
C ALA A 83 -2.99 -4.52 -10.04
N GLU A 84 -3.74 -4.68 -8.93
CA GLU A 84 -3.70 -3.75 -7.79
C GLU A 84 -2.31 -3.66 -7.19
N ALA A 85 -1.68 -4.79 -6.88
CA ALA A 85 -0.35 -4.85 -6.27
C ALA A 85 0.73 -4.20 -7.19
N VAL A 86 0.64 -4.42 -8.51
CA VAL A 86 1.49 -3.74 -9.51
C VAL A 86 1.32 -2.23 -9.43
N ARG A 87 0.08 -1.74 -9.53
CA ARG A 87 -0.21 -0.29 -9.52
C ARG A 87 0.12 0.36 -8.19
N ALA A 88 -0.05 -0.38 -7.10
CA ALA A 88 0.30 0.05 -5.75
C ALA A 88 1.80 -0.06 -5.44
N ARG A 89 2.60 -0.66 -6.32
CA ARG A 89 4.03 -0.94 -6.09
C ARG A 89 4.24 -1.72 -4.79
N ILE A 90 3.66 -2.91 -4.72
CA ILE A 90 3.79 -3.82 -3.57
C ILE A 90 4.70 -4.98 -3.95
N PRO A 91 5.86 -5.13 -3.31
CA PRO A 91 6.71 -6.30 -3.52
C PRO A 91 6.06 -7.55 -2.94
N LEU A 92 5.87 -8.56 -3.76
CA LEU A 92 5.45 -9.89 -3.33
C LEU A 92 5.85 -10.94 -4.39
N VAL A 93 5.93 -12.20 -3.98
CA VAL A 93 6.19 -13.31 -4.88
C VAL A 93 4.94 -14.16 -5.00
N VAL A 94 4.49 -14.42 -6.23
CA VAL A 94 3.31 -15.24 -6.50
C VAL A 94 3.75 -16.57 -7.08
N ILE A 95 3.76 -17.63 -6.26
CA ILE A 95 4.15 -18.98 -6.67
C ILE A 95 2.92 -19.68 -7.24
N VAL A 96 2.98 -20.05 -8.50
CA VAL A 96 1.85 -20.69 -9.19
C VAL A 96 2.30 -21.89 -10.00
N GLY A 97 1.45 -22.91 -10.08
CA GLY A 97 1.63 -23.92 -11.11
C GLY A 97 1.46 -23.31 -12.51
N SER A 98 2.11 -23.89 -13.50
CA SER A 98 1.99 -23.49 -14.89
C SER A 98 1.82 -24.68 -15.83
N ALA A 99 1.64 -24.41 -17.11
CA ALA A 99 1.61 -25.45 -18.13
C ALA A 99 2.88 -26.32 -18.05
N PRO A 100 2.78 -27.64 -18.32
CA PRO A 100 3.93 -28.52 -18.37
C PRO A 100 4.98 -28.08 -19.42
N GLU A 101 6.26 -28.40 -19.19
CA GLU A 101 7.31 -28.20 -20.21
C GLU A 101 7.01 -29.00 -21.50
N SER A 102 6.30 -30.12 -21.38
CA SER A 102 5.86 -30.94 -22.49
C SER A 102 4.80 -30.31 -23.40
N GLY A 103 4.24 -29.17 -23.01
CA GLY A 103 3.28 -28.41 -23.79
C GLY A 103 1.97 -28.10 -23.04
N MET A 104 1.23 -27.14 -23.56
CA MET A 104 -0.04 -26.68 -22.99
C MET A 104 -1.12 -27.77 -23.12
N ARG A 105 -1.93 -27.91 -22.06
CA ARG A 105 -3.14 -28.75 -22.01
C ARG A 105 -4.36 -27.91 -22.37
N ASP A 106 -5.48 -28.53 -22.65
CA ASP A 106 -6.74 -27.85 -23.09
C ASP A 106 -7.24 -26.79 -22.05
N TRP A 107 -6.91 -26.97 -20.77
CA TRP A 107 -7.32 -26.05 -19.69
C TRP A 107 -6.23 -25.09 -19.24
N ASP A 108 -5.07 -25.12 -19.88
CA ASP A 108 -4.02 -24.16 -19.59
C ASP A 108 -4.29 -22.83 -20.31
N VAL A 109 -3.83 -21.76 -19.72
CA VAL A 109 -3.88 -20.41 -20.29
C VAL A 109 -2.45 -19.85 -20.36
N ASP A 110 -2.22 -18.89 -21.24
CA ASP A 110 -0.94 -18.18 -21.26
C ASP A 110 -0.84 -17.24 -20.04
N GLN A 111 -0.35 -17.80 -18.92
CA GLN A 111 -0.21 -17.08 -17.65
C GLN A 111 0.84 -15.99 -17.73
N THR A 112 1.88 -16.17 -18.55
CA THR A 112 2.92 -15.16 -18.75
C THR A 112 2.38 -13.93 -19.47
N ALA A 113 1.59 -14.14 -20.52
CA ALA A 113 0.94 -13.04 -21.22
C ALA A 113 -0.07 -12.30 -20.31
N LEU A 114 -0.86 -13.03 -19.51
CA LEU A 114 -1.78 -12.41 -18.54
C LEU A 114 -1.06 -11.59 -17.46
N ALA A 115 0.02 -12.13 -16.87
CA ALA A 115 0.83 -11.40 -15.90
C ALA A 115 1.45 -10.13 -16.52
N SER A 116 2.01 -10.26 -17.72
CA SER A 116 2.61 -9.13 -18.45
C SER A 116 1.58 -8.07 -18.79
N ALA A 117 0.36 -8.44 -19.15
CA ALA A 117 -0.72 -7.51 -19.47
C ALA A 117 -1.10 -6.61 -18.30
N VAL A 118 -0.93 -7.07 -17.05
CA VAL A 118 -1.14 -6.26 -15.84
C VAL A 118 0.15 -5.64 -15.31
N GLY A 119 1.30 -5.89 -15.95
CA GLY A 119 2.61 -5.30 -15.60
C GLY A 119 3.42 -6.12 -14.59
N ALA A 120 3.06 -7.36 -14.31
CA ALA A 120 3.84 -8.25 -13.44
C ALA A 120 4.87 -9.05 -14.26
N ALA A 121 6.11 -9.12 -13.77
CA ALA A 121 7.12 -9.97 -14.35
C ALA A 121 6.86 -11.44 -14.02
N THR A 122 7.22 -12.35 -14.94
CA THR A 122 7.15 -13.80 -14.73
C THR A 122 8.54 -14.42 -14.86
N ILE A 123 8.90 -15.27 -13.90
CA ILE A 123 10.06 -16.16 -13.97
C ILE A 123 9.52 -17.57 -13.99
N THR A 124 9.80 -18.32 -15.08
CA THR A 124 9.45 -19.74 -15.18
C THR A 124 10.59 -20.56 -14.62
N VAL A 125 10.27 -21.42 -13.67
CA VAL A 125 11.26 -22.30 -13.03
C VAL A 125 11.64 -23.43 -13.96
N ASP A 126 12.93 -23.76 -14.02
CA ASP A 126 13.46 -24.97 -14.61
C ASP A 126 14.18 -25.82 -13.55
N ARG A 127 14.52 -27.07 -13.94
CA ARG A 127 15.16 -28.04 -13.02
C ARG A 127 16.63 -27.76 -12.73
N MET A 128 17.28 -26.93 -13.54
CA MET A 128 18.72 -26.68 -13.44
C MET A 128 19.02 -25.58 -12.43
N ASP A 129 18.11 -24.60 -12.26
CA ASP A 129 18.37 -23.40 -11.45
C ASP A 129 17.16 -22.96 -10.62
N ALA A 130 16.41 -23.90 -10.04
CA ALA A 130 15.24 -23.58 -9.23
C ALA A 130 15.58 -22.66 -8.04
N GLN A 131 16.75 -22.80 -7.44
CA GLN A 131 17.22 -21.93 -6.36
C GLN A 131 17.47 -20.50 -6.86
N GLY A 132 18.34 -20.33 -7.86
CA GLY A 132 18.70 -18.99 -8.36
C GLY A 132 17.51 -18.25 -8.95
N GLN A 133 16.57 -18.97 -9.60
CA GLN A 133 15.32 -18.36 -10.11
C GLN A 133 14.40 -17.89 -8.99
N THR A 134 14.34 -18.62 -7.87
CA THR A 134 13.59 -18.18 -6.68
C THR A 134 14.25 -16.97 -6.02
N GLU A 135 15.57 -16.97 -5.83
CA GLU A 135 16.33 -15.85 -5.33
C GLU A 135 16.15 -14.60 -6.21
N ARG A 136 16.22 -14.80 -7.53
CA ARG A 136 15.99 -13.72 -8.51
C ARG A 136 14.56 -13.16 -8.43
N ALA A 137 13.55 -14.01 -8.22
CA ALA A 137 12.17 -13.54 -8.06
C ALA A 137 12.02 -12.67 -6.81
N VAL A 138 12.61 -13.08 -5.70
CA VAL A 138 12.62 -12.29 -4.44
C VAL A 138 13.35 -10.98 -4.61
N ALA A 139 14.54 -11.01 -5.18
CA ALA A 139 15.36 -9.82 -5.38
C ALA A 139 14.69 -8.83 -6.36
N LEU A 140 14.14 -9.32 -7.46
CA LEU A 140 13.40 -8.49 -8.42
C LEU A 140 12.17 -7.85 -7.76
N ALA A 141 11.39 -8.61 -6.98
CA ALA A 141 10.24 -8.07 -6.27
C ALA A 141 10.64 -6.92 -5.32
N ARG A 142 11.75 -7.07 -4.59
CA ARG A 142 12.25 -6.04 -3.66
C ARG A 142 12.78 -4.81 -4.37
N SER A 143 13.67 -4.98 -5.37
CA SER A 143 14.32 -3.87 -6.06
C SER A 143 13.35 -3.03 -6.89
N THR A 144 12.42 -3.68 -7.57
CA THR A 144 11.39 -2.97 -8.38
C THR A 144 10.19 -2.51 -7.55
N ARG A 145 10.02 -3.03 -6.33
CA ARG A 145 8.78 -2.90 -5.52
C ARG A 145 7.55 -3.33 -6.31
N MET A 146 7.65 -4.46 -7.00
CA MET A 146 6.58 -4.97 -7.85
C MET A 146 6.34 -6.46 -7.54
N PRO A 147 5.13 -6.98 -7.77
CA PRO A 147 4.90 -8.40 -7.68
C PRO A 147 5.64 -9.14 -8.81
N VAL A 148 6.18 -10.30 -8.46
CA VAL A 148 6.83 -11.23 -9.42
C VAL A 148 6.13 -12.58 -9.36
N VAL A 149 5.73 -13.08 -10.52
CA VAL A 149 5.15 -14.43 -10.66
C VAL A 149 6.29 -15.44 -10.83
N LEU A 150 6.36 -16.43 -9.94
CA LEU A 150 7.24 -17.59 -10.04
C LEU A 150 6.39 -18.77 -10.56
N ALA A 151 6.48 -19.04 -11.85
CA ALA A 151 5.70 -20.07 -12.54
C ALA A 151 6.42 -21.43 -12.49
N VAL A 152 5.79 -22.42 -11.88
CA VAL A 152 6.37 -23.77 -11.74
C VAL A 152 5.66 -24.73 -12.71
N PRO A 153 6.33 -25.19 -13.78
CA PRO A 153 5.74 -26.16 -14.69
C PRO A 153 5.27 -27.41 -13.96
N TYR A 154 4.08 -27.87 -14.29
CA TYR A 154 3.40 -28.93 -13.56
C TYR A 154 4.19 -30.22 -13.45
N ASP A 155 4.89 -30.60 -14.54
CA ASP A 155 5.63 -31.85 -14.66
C ASP A 155 6.98 -31.84 -13.94
N ILE A 156 7.53 -30.68 -13.60
CA ILE A 156 8.82 -30.60 -12.90
C ILE A 156 8.69 -30.38 -11.39
N GLY A 157 7.56 -29.93 -10.87
CA GLY A 157 7.41 -29.62 -9.44
C GLY A 157 7.81 -30.74 -8.50
N ARG A 158 7.57 -32.01 -8.88
CA ARG A 158 7.99 -33.22 -8.15
C ARG A 158 9.37 -33.75 -8.58
N ALA A 159 9.88 -33.28 -9.71
CA ALA A 159 11.15 -33.78 -10.22
C ALA A 159 12.31 -33.40 -9.31
N SER A 160 13.34 -34.27 -9.22
CA SER A 160 14.56 -33.89 -8.55
C SER A 160 15.30 -32.79 -9.30
N VAL A 161 15.89 -31.85 -8.56
CA VAL A 161 16.78 -30.85 -9.16
C VAL A 161 17.99 -31.54 -9.81
N ALA A 162 18.58 -30.89 -10.81
CA ALA A 162 19.84 -31.33 -11.39
C ALA A 162 21.00 -31.17 -10.39
N ASP A 163 22.14 -31.80 -10.67
CA ASP A 163 23.29 -31.76 -9.78
C ASP A 163 23.83 -30.31 -9.68
N PRO A 164 24.13 -29.79 -8.46
CA PRO A 164 24.61 -28.42 -8.26
C PRO A 164 25.90 -28.07 -9.00
N ASP A 165 26.71 -29.08 -9.39
CA ASP A 165 27.96 -28.83 -10.14
C ASP A 165 27.71 -28.23 -11.56
N ASP A 166 26.47 -28.29 -12.07
CA ASP A 166 26.07 -27.72 -13.36
C ASP A 166 25.28 -26.41 -13.21
N ALA A 167 25.05 -25.89 -11.99
CA ALA A 167 24.24 -24.73 -11.77
C ALA A 167 24.98 -23.42 -12.13
N PRO A 168 24.34 -22.49 -12.82
CA PRO A 168 24.90 -21.17 -13.05
C PRO A 168 25.10 -20.41 -11.74
N THR A 169 26.14 -19.59 -11.68
CA THR A 169 26.57 -18.78 -10.53
C THR A 169 25.40 -17.99 -9.93
N SER A 170 25.31 -17.97 -8.61
CA SER A 170 24.32 -17.21 -7.84
C SER A 170 24.16 -15.76 -8.37
N TRP A 171 22.93 -15.39 -8.65
CA TRP A 171 22.59 -14.01 -9.03
C TRP A 171 22.66 -13.11 -7.79
N VAL A 172 23.48 -12.07 -7.87
CA VAL A 172 23.52 -11.00 -6.88
C VAL A 172 22.68 -9.84 -7.45
N ALA A 173 21.73 -9.35 -6.69
CA ALA A 173 21.04 -8.12 -7.06
C ALA A 173 22.08 -7.00 -7.13
N ASP A 174 22.24 -6.37 -8.27
CA ASP A 174 22.91 -5.09 -8.33
C ASP A 174 21.99 -4.09 -7.59
N ASP A 175 22.35 -3.74 -6.38
CA ASP A 175 21.86 -2.53 -5.75
C ASP A 175 22.34 -1.38 -6.62
N ALA A 176 21.46 -0.87 -7.47
CA ALA A 176 21.81 0.30 -8.29
C ALA A 176 22.24 1.41 -7.33
N PRO A 177 23.45 1.95 -7.47
CA PRO A 177 23.92 3.01 -6.60
C PRO A 177 22.94 4.17 -6.68
N THR A 178 22.46 4.63 -5.53
CA THR A 178 21.64 5.84 -5.44
C THR A 178 22.45 6.99 -6.07
N ALA A 179 21.91 7.63 -7.09
CA ALA A 179 22.58 8.77 -7.70
C ALA A 179 22.85 9.84 -6.62
N PRO A 180 24.02 10.49 -6.63
CA PRO A 180 24.31 11.55 -5.67
C PRO A 180 23.27 12.68 -5.82
N LEU A 181 22.86 13.27 -4.69
CA LEU A 181 21.93 14.39 -4.68
C LEU A 181 22.54 15.59 -5.43
N ASP A 182 21.74 16.24 -6.25
CA ASP A 182 22.16 17.47 -6.94
C ASP A 182 22.19 18.64 -5.93
N ALA A 183 23.38 19.18 -5.70
CA ALA A 183 23.60 20.24 -4.72
C ALA A 183 22.92 21.57 -5.10
N ASP A 184 22.75 21.84 -6.40
CA ASP A 184 22.10 23.06 -6.88
C ASP A 184 20.58 22.94 -6.76
N GLU A 185 20.01 21.75 -7.03
CA GLU A 185 18.59 21.46 -6.80
C GLU A 185 18.23 21.54 -5.30
N ILE A 186 19.06 20.97 -4.42
CA ILE A 186 18.89 21.08 -2.95
C ILE A 186 18.96 22.55 -2.52
N ALA A 187 19.91 23.34 -3.07
CA ALA A 187 20.02 24.76 -2.74
C ALA A 187 18.80 25.56 -3.21
N ALA A 188 18.29 25.26 -4.40
CA ALA A 188 17.07 25.90 -4.94
C ALA A 188 15.84 25.58 -4.08
N ALA A 189 15.67 24.30 -3.69
CA ALA A 189 14.58 23.87 -2.82
C ALA A 189 14.65 24.52 -1.43
N ALA A 190 15.84 24.55 -0.83
CA ALA A 190 16.06 25.20 0.48
C ALA A 190 15.77 26.72 0.41
N ALA A 191 16.20 27.40 -0.67
CA ALA A 191 15.92 28.82 -0.86
C ALA A 191 14.41 29.10 -1.01
N ALA A 192 13.67 28.26 -1.75
CA ALA A 192 12.23 28.37 -1.90
C ALA A 192 11.51 28.19 -0.54
N LEU A 193 11.90 27.17 0.23
CA LEU A 193 11.34 26.91 1.57
C LEU A 193 11.66 28.03 2.55
N ALA A 194 12.90 28.58 2.53
CA ALA A 194 13.31 29.68 3.39
C ALA A 194 12.57 30.99 3.08
N GLY A 195 12.22 31.21 1.82
CA GLY A 195 11.46 32.39 1.36
C GLY A 195 9.96 32.25 1.47
N ALA A 196 9.43 31.08 1.83
CA ALA A 196 8.00 30.83 1.87
C ALA A 196 7.31 31.61 2.99
N ALA A 197 6.19 32.24 2.67
CA ALA A 197 5.31 32.85 3.67
C ALA A 197 4.35 31.80 4.28
N ARG A 198 3.97 30.78 3.50
CA ARG A 198 3.02 29.73 3.89
C ARG A 198 3.49 28.35 3.40
N PRO A 199 4.59 27.81 3.97
CA PRO A 199 5.11 26.51 3.58
C PRO A 199 4.21 25.36 4.05
N LEU A 200 4.01 24.35 3.17
CA LEU A 200 3.30 23.10 3.46
C LEU A 200 4.19 21.90 3.15
N ILE A 201 4.22 20.90 4.04
CA ILE A 201 4.83 19.59 3.77
C ILE A 201 3.72 18.55 3.64
N LEU A 202 3.60 17.94 2.46
CA LEU A 202 2.65 16.87 2.15
C LEU A 202 3.40 15.55 1.99
N ALA A 203 3.31 14.67 2.98
CA ALA A 203 4.01 13.40 2.99
C ALA A 203 3.11 12.22 2.61
N GLY A 204 3.67 11.26 1.89
CA GLY A 204 2.97 10.05 1.47
C GLY A 204 3.60 8.76 2.00
N ARG A 205 3.15 7.64 1.43
CA ARG A 205 3.67 6.32 1.78
C ARG A 205 5.18 6.20 1.56
N GLY A 206 5.73 6.84 0.52
CA GLY A 206 7.17 6.83 0.26
C GLY A 206 7.96 7.43 1.41
N ALA A 207 7.50 8.53 1.99
CA ALA A 207 8.14 9.13 3.18
C ALA A 207 8.10 8.19 4.39
N TRP A 208 7.00 7.45 4.58
CA TRP A 208 6.92 6.45 5.66
C TRP A 208 7.85 5.26 5.40
N LEU A 209 7.89 4.72 4.20
CA LEU A 209 8.77 3.59 3.83
C LEU A 209 10.25 3.94 3.99
N ALA A 210 10.62 5.19 3.73
CA ALA A 210 11.96 5.75 4.00
C ALA A 210 12.19 6.10 5.48
N GLN A 211 11.17 5.99 6.35
CA GLN A 211 11.23 6.41 7.77
C GLN A 211 11.53 7.91 7.95
N ALA A 212 11.08 8.74 7.04
CA ALA A 212 11.39 10.18 7.00
C ALA A 212 10.54 11.04 7.96
N GLY A 213 9.65 10.45 8.78
CA GLY A 213 8.73 11.20 9.63
C GLY A 213 9.41 12.19 10.56
N GLU A 214 10.51 11.79 11.22
CA GLU A 214 11.26 12.63 12.14
C GLU A 214 11.93 13.81 11.42
N VAL A 215 12.71 13.55 10.38
CA VAL A 215 13.42 14.59 9.63
C VAL A 215 12.46 15.57 8.94
N LEU A 216 11.30 15.10 8.49
CA LEU A 216 10.28 15.98 7.92
C LEU A 216 9.57 16.82 8.99
N GLY A 217 9.44 16.31 10.21
CA GLY A 217 8.98 17.07 11.37
C GLY A 217 9.95 18.18 11.73
N GLU A 218 11.26 17.89 11.82
CA GLU A 218 12.32 18.86 12.04
C GLU A 218 12.34 19.95 10.95
N LEU A 219 12.23 19.54 9.68
CA LEU A 219 12.15 20.47 8.56
C LEU A 219 10.92 21.39 8.67
N ALA A 220 9.77 20.81 9.01
CA ALA A 220 8.54 21.57 9.20
C ALA A 220 8.66 22.62 10.29
N ASP A 221 9.34 22.28 11.40
CA ASP A 221 9.59 23.20 12.50
C ASP A 221 10.59 24.31 12.12
N CYS A 222 11.61 23.94 11.36
CA CYS A 222 12.62 24.88 10.87
C CYS A 222 12.02 25.99 10.01
N VAL A 223 11.13 25.64 9.07
CA VAL A 223 10.51 26.61 8.15
C VAL A 223 9.14 27.10 8.59
N GLY A 224 8.61 26.62 9.70
CA GLY A 224 7.27 26.98 10.19
C GLY A 224 6.13 26.43 9.34
N ALA A 225 6.35 25.28 8.68
CA ALA A 225 5.37 24.68 7.78
C ALA A 225 4.20 24.02 8.51
N LEU A 226 3.01 24.08 7.94
CA LEU A 226 1.95 23.12 8.25
C LEU A 226 2.27 21.79 7.59
N THR A 227 1.73 20.70 8.13
CA THR A 227 1.95 19.35 7.59
C THR A 227 0.63 18.70 7.19
N ALA A 228 0.68 17.87 6.17
CA ALA A 228 -0.44 17.05 5.72
C ALA A 228 0.08 15.72 5.18
N THR A 229 -0.81 14.74 5.03
CA THR A 229 -0.44 13.45 4.47
C THR A 229 -1.37 13.03 3.33
N SER A 230 -0.89 12.21 2.41
CA SER A 230 -1.81 11.40 1.60
C SER A 230 -2.50 10.35 2.48
N ALA A 231 -3.58 9.73 2.01
CA ALA A 231 -4.27 8.69 2.79
C ALA A 231 -3.32 7.59 3.29
N LEU A 232 -2.40 7.12 2.44
CA LEU A 232 -1.43 6.08 2.78
C LEU A 232 -0.23 6.58 3.61
N GLY A 233 -0.18 7.88 3.93
CA GLY A 233 0.75 8.49 4.87
C GLY A 233 0.11 8.87 6.19
N ALA A 234 -1.20 8.60 6.37
CA ALA A 234 -1.95 8.98 7.56
C ALA A 234 -1.26 8.53 8.86
N GLY A 235 -1.13 9.43 9.81
CA GLY A 235 -0.45 9.17 11.08
C GLY A 235 1.08 9.44 11.08
N LEU A 236 1.69 9.78 9.93
CA LEU A 236 3.14 10.02 9.86
C LEU A 236 3.61 11.15 10.79
N PHE A 237 2.83 12.23 10.89
CA PHE A 237 3.16 13.39 11.75
C PHE A 237 2.52 13.31 13.14
N GLY A 238 1.88 12.19 13.48
CA GLY A 238 1.28 11.93 14.78
C GLY A 238 0.32 13.05 15.22
N ASP A 239 0.42 13.41 16.52
CA ASP A 239 -0.42 14.42 17.18
C ASP A 239 0.17 15.85 17.07
N SER A 240 1.00 16.13 16.04
CA SER A 240 1.53 17.48 15.83
C SER A 240 0.36 18.48 15.72
N PRO A 241 0.38 19.60 16.48
CA PRO A 241 -0.68 20.62 16.42
C PRO A 241 -0.77 21.32 15.05
N TRP A 242 0.21 21.09 14.18
CA TRP A 242 0.30 21.67 12.83
C TRP A 242 -0.09 20.70 11.73
N ASN A 243 -0.57 19.51 12.11
CA ASN A 243 -0.96 18.47 11.16
C ASN A 243 -2.42 18.66 10.71
N LEU A 244 -2.61 18.98 9.44
CA LEU A 244 -3.92 19.14 8.79
C LEU A 244 -4.66 17.81 8.52
N GLY A 245 -4.02 16.68 8.81
CA GLY A 245 -4.57 15.35 8.54
C GLY A 245 -4.38 14.90 7.09
N ILE A 246 -5.34 14.14 6.58
CA ILE A 246 -5.27 13.59 5.21
C ILE A 246 -5.68 14.66 4.19
N ALA A 247 -4.82 14.85 3.19
CA ALA A 247 -5.08 15.75 2.07
C ALA A 247 -6.12 15.19 1.08
N GLY A 248 -6.74 16.07 0.31
CA GLY A 248 -7.60 15.70 -0.80
C GLY A 248 -9.01 15.32 -0.40
N GLY A 249 -9.54 14.26 -1.01
CA GLY A 249 -10.93 13.85 -0.86
C GLY A 249 -11.33 13.35 0.54
N PHE A 250 -10.36 13.02 1.38
CA PHE A 250 -10.58 12.57 2.77
C PHE A 250 -10.29 13.66 3.81
N GLY A 251 -9.87 14.84 3.36
CA GLY A 251 -9.66 16.00 4.23
C GLY A 251 -10.91 16.81 4.46
N SER A 252 -10.93 17.61 5.54
CA SER A 252 -11.99 18.58 5.78
C SER A 252 -11.91 19.75 4.77
N HIS A 253 -12.99 20.50 4.66
CA HIS A 253 -12.99 21.71 3.83
C HIS A 253 -12.03 22.77 4.37
N GLU A 254 -11.95 22.89 5.69
CA GLU A 254 -11.09 23.82 6.40
C GLU A 254 -9.61 23.45 6.21
N SER A 255 -9.26 22.16 6.36
CA SER A 255 -7.90 21.69 6.08
C SER A 255 -7.50 21.91 4.62
N ALA A 256 -8.43 21.65 3.69
CA ALA A 256 -8.17 21.86 2.27
C ALA A 256 -8.02 23.35 1.92
N ALA A 257 -8.78 24.24 2.58
CA ALA A 257 -8.63 25.68 2.40
C ALA A 257 -7.24 26.16 2.85
N LEU A 258 -6.75 25.71 4.01
CA LEU A 258 -5.39 26.01 4.46
C LEU A 258 -4.32 25.44 3.52
N MET A 259 -4.50 24.22 2.99
CA MET A 259 -3.57 23.66 2.02
C MET A 259 -3.55 24.49 0.71
N HIS A 260 -4.71 25.02 0.31
CA HIS A 260 -4.83 25.89 -0.87
C HIS A 260 -4.12 27.24 -0.70
N GLU A 261 -4.01 27.73 0.52
CA GLU A 261 -3.30 28.99 0.80
C GLU A 261 -1.77 28.85 0.75
N ALA A 262 -1.22 27.62 0.71
CA ALA A 262 0.21 27.41 0.69
C ALA A 262 0.87 28.02 -0.55
N ASP A 263 1.97 28.76 -0.37
CA ASP A 263 2.76 29.36 -1.46
C ASP A 263 3.94 28.49 -1.90
N VAL A 264 4.45 27.61 -0.99
CA VAL A 264 5.45 26.59 -1.31
C VAL A 264 4.99 25.25 -0.70
N VAL A 265 4.94 24.21 -1.53
CA VAL A 265 4.51 22.88 -1.12
C VAL A 265 5.63 21.87 -1.38
N LEU A 266 6.14 21.26 -0.30
CA LEU A 266 7.07 20.15 -0.39
C LEU A 266 6.31 18.83 -0.33
N VAL A 267 6.29 18.10 -1.44
CA VAL A 267 5.62 16.81 -1.58
C VAL A 267 6.65 15.70 -1.44
N VAL A 268 6.49 14.80 -0.46
CA VAL A 268 7.50 13.78 -0.15
C VAL A 268 6.92 12.38 -0.28
N GLY A 269 7.36 11.61 -1.27
CA GLY A 269 6.94 10.23 -1.48
C GLY A 269 5.44 10.04 -1.60
N ALA A 270 4.74 11.01 -2.18
CA ALA A 270 3.30 11.02 -2.39
C ALA A 270 2.96 11.19 -3.87
N ARG A 271 2.03 10.36 -4.36
CA ARG A 271 1.43 10.59 -5.69
C ARG A 271 0.38 11.69 -5.59
N LEU A 272 0.55 12.71 -6.44
CA LEU A 272 -0.42 13.78 -6.60
C LEU A 272 -1.56 13.35 -7.55
N ASN A 273 -2.22 12.23 -7.24
CA ASN A 273 -3.34 11.74 -8.02
C ASN A 273 -4.59 12.62 -7.83
N GLN A 274 -5.62 12.37 -8.64
CA GLN A 274 -6.84 13.16 -8.61
C GLN A 274 -7.51 13.25 -7.22
N PHE A 275 -7.45 12.20 -6.39
CA PHE A 275 -8.02 12.20 -5.04
C PHE A 275 -7.16 13.03 -4.08
N THR A 276 -5.83 12.84 -4.09
CA THR A 276 -4.90 13.64 -3.29
C THR A 276 -4.99 15.11 -3.65
N MET A 277 -5.11 15.42 -4.94
CA MET A 277 -5.23 16.80 -5.47
C MET A 277 -6.64 17.38 -5.41
N ARG A 278 -7.61 16.64 -4.84
CA ARG A 278 -9.02 17.10 -4.81
C ARG A 278 -9.49 17.53 -6.20
N PHE A 279 -9.23 16.68 -7.19
CA PHE A 279 -9.50 16.92 -8.60
C PHE A 279 -8.88 18.21 -9.16
N GLY A 280 -7.72 18.59 -8.65
CA GLY A 280 -6.93 19.75 -9.08
C GLY A 280 -7.18 21.03 -8.27
N SER A 281 -8.09 21.00 -7.27
CA SER A 281 -8.44 22.18 -6.48
C SER A 281 -7.72 22.29 -5.14
N LEU A 282 -6.78 21.36 -4.82
CA LEU A 282 -6.12 21.35 -3.51
C LEU A 282 -5.11 22.48 -3.36
N LEU A 283 -4.29 22.72 -4.36
CA LEU A 283 -3.20 23.69 -4.32
C LEU A 283 -3.55 24.91 -5.19
N ASP A 284 -3.07 26.08 -4.79
CA ASP A 284 -3.13 27.26 -5.64
C ASP A 284 -2.25 27.02 -6.88
N PRO A 285 -2.72 27.30 -8.10
CA PRO A 285 -1.90 27.20 -9.31
C PRO A 285 -0.63 28.07 -9.30
N ALA A 286 -0.56 29.10 -8.45
CA ALA A 286 0.61 29.95 -8.27
C ALA A 286 1.61 29.41 -7.22
N ALA A 287 1.25 28.35 -6.48
CA ALA A 287 2.15 27.75 -5.49
C ALA A 287 3.33 27.06 -6.15
N THR A 288 4.53 27.22 -5.59
CA THR A 288 5.72 26.47 -5.99
C THR A 288 5.65 25.06 -5.41
N VAL A 289 5.65 24.04 -6.26
CA VAL A 289 5.59 22.64 -5.87
C VAL A 289 6.95 21.95 -6.04
N ILE A 290 7.53 21.52 -4.93
CA ILE A 290 8.78 20.75 -4.87
C ILE A 290 8.41 19.31 -4.56
N GLN A 291 8.85 18.35 -5.37
CA GLN A 291 8.56 16.93 -5.16
C GLN A 291 9.83 16.17 -4.85
N ILE A 292 9.82 15.31 -3.84
CA ILE A 292 10.88 14.34 -3.52
C ILE A 292 10.35 12.94 -3.84
N ASP A 293 11.04 12.22 -4.71
CA ASP A 293 10.72 10.83 -5.04
C ASP A 293 12.00 10.07 -5.43
N THR A 294 11.99 8.74 -5.27
CA THR A 294 13.09 7.87 -5.75
C THR A 294 12.97 7.54 -7.23
N ASP A 295 11.82 7.79 -7.84
CA ASP A 295 11.53 7.52 -9.25
C ASP A 295 11.62 8.82 -10.07
N PRO A 296 12.60 8.98 -10.96
CA PRO A 296 12.74 10.18 -11.78
C PRO A 296 11.55 10.40 -12.73
N GLU A 297 10.76 9.35 -13.02
CA GLU A 297 9.57 9.45 -13.87
C GLU A 297 8.29 9.80 -13.08
N SER A 298 8.38 9.95 -11.75
CA SER A 298 7.24 10.23 -10.88
C SER A 298 6.74 11.67 -10.95
N ARG A 299 7.43 12.55 -11.70
CA ARG A 299 7.13 13.99 -11.78
C ARG A 299 5.67 14.24 -12.18
N HIS A 300 4.95 14.91 -11.31
CA HIS A 300 3.59 15.35 -11.62
C HIS A 300 3.61 16.66 -12.44
N PRO A 301 2.64 16.91 -13.36
CA PRO A 301 2.61 18.14 -14.16
C PRO A 301 2.64 19.46 -13.38
N VAL A 302 2.16 19.47 -12.13
CA VAL A 302 2.22 20.68 -11.26
C VAL A 302 3.56 20.85 -10.55
N THR A 303 4.51 19.91 -10.70
CA THR A 303 5.79 19.95 -10.01
C THR A 303 6.77 20.88 -10.72
N ASP A 304 7.21 21.92 -10.03
CA ASP A 304 8.22 22.86 -10.54
C ASP A 304 9.64 22.26 -10.42
N LEU A 305 9.95 21.67 -9.27
CA LEU A 305 11.26 21.07 -8.98
C LEU A 305 11.08 19.63 -8.48
N LEU A 306 11.76 18.66 -9.12
CA LEU A 306 11.84 17.27 -8.68
C LEU A 306 13.24 16.99 -8.12
N LEU A 307 13.28 16.60 -6.84
CA LEU A 307 14.49 16.10 -6.17
C LEU A 307 14.45 14.57 -6.19
N VAL A 308 15.32 13.96 -6.99
CA VAL A 308 15.39 12.49 -7.08
C VAL A 308 16.32 11.97 -5.98
N GLY A 309 15.76 11.23 -5.01
CA GLY A 309 16.54 10.67 -3.92
C GLY A 309 15.69 10.08 -2.82
N ASP A 310 16.35 9.45 -1.84
CA ASP A 310 15.71 8.96 -0.63
C ASP A 310 15.18 10.13 0.21
N ALA A 311 13.97 9.95 0.79
CA ALA A 311 13.30 11.03 1.51
C ALA A 311 14.05 11.48 2.78
N VAL A 312 14.80 10.58 3.44
CA VAL A 312 15.64 10.91 4.60
C VAL A 312 16.87 11.69 4.17
N ASP A 313 17.54 11.22 3.12
CA ASP A 313 18.79 11.86 2.65
C ASP A 313 18.52 13.27 2.11
N VAL A 314 17.48 13.42 1.30
CA VAL A 314 17.06 14.75 0.80
C VAL A 314 16.57 15.63 1.97
N GLY A 315 15.77 15.08 2.88
CA GLY A 315 15.27 15.79 4.06
C GLY A 315 16.40 16.33 4.94
N ARG A 316 17.42 15.52 5.20
CA ARG A 316 18.63 15.93 5.94
C ARG A 316 19.41 17.01 5.21
N ALA A 317 19.64 16.83 3.90
CA ALA A 317 20.34 17.84 3.10
C ALA A 317 19.63 19.21 3.13
N LEU A 318 18.28 19.21 3.13
CA LEU A 318 17.50 20.43 3.28
C LEU A 318 17.61 21.00 4.69
N CYS A 319 17.53 20.18 5.75
CA CYS A 319 17.73 20.63 7.14
C CYS A 319 19.11 21.25 7.34
N ASP A 320 20.17 20.63 6.81
CA ASP A 320 21.55 21.15 6.89
C ASP A 320 21.68 22.51 6.22
N ARG A 321 21.06 22.70 5.04
CA ARG A 321 21.07 23.99 4.33
C ARG A 321 20.27 25.07 5.08
N LEU A 322 19.28 24.68 5.84
CA LEU A 322 18.40 25.55 6.61
C LEU A 322 18.80 25.68 8.08
N ALA A 323 19.94 25.13 8.51
CA ALA A 323 20.36 25.06 9.93
C ALA A 323 20.40 26.43 10.62
N GLU A 324 20.78 27.49 9.92
CA GLU A 324 20.81 28.87 10.42
C GLU A 324 19.51 29.64 10.15
N HIS A 325 18.58 29.03 9.39
CA HIS A 325 17.30 29.65 9.10
C HIS A 325 16.43 29.71 10.36
N ARG A 326 15.73 30.83 10.52
CA ARG A 326 14.68 30.97 11.53
C ARG A 326 13.40 31.34 10.82
N ALA A 327 12.39 30.50 10.96
CA ALA A 327 11.07 30.76 10.38
C ALA A 327 10.58 32.15 10.82
N ILE A 328 10.40 33.03 9.87
CA ILE A 328 9.88 34.37 10.08
C ILE A 328 8.37 34.38 9.84
N THR A 329 7.86 33.27 9.25
CA THR A 329 6.46 33.21 8.87
C THR A 329 5.54 33.18 10.09
N PRO A 330 4.53 34.06 10.13
CA PRO A 330 3.49 34.01 11.15
C PRO A 330 2.43 32.95 10.84
N TRP A 331 2.56 32.14 9.78
CA TRP A 331 1.48 31.30 9.28
C TRP A 331 0.94 30.33 10.33
N ARG A 332 1.78 29.65 11.08
CA ARG A 332 1.32 28.80 12.20
C ARG A 332 0.50 29.59 13.24
N ALA A 333 0.87 30.85 13.50
CA ALA A 333 0.15 31.71 14.41
C ALA A 333 -1.16 32.27 13.81
N THR A 334 -1.19 32.48 12.49
CA THR A 334 -2.37 33.03 11.80
C THR A 334 -3.33 31.96 11.28
N ALA A 335 -2.89 30.73 11.11
CA ALA A 335 -3.75 29.60 10.76
C ALA A 335 -4.79 29.30 11.85
N GLY A 336 -4.61 29.83 13.06
CA GLY A 336 -5.51 29.64 14.18
C GLY A 336 -5.48 28.20 14.71
N GLU A 337 -6.61 27.72 15.19
CA GLU A 337 -6.76 26.32 15.60
C GLU A 337 -6.82 25.46 14.34
N VAL A 338 -5.76 24.66 14.12
CA VAL A 338 -5.63 23.82 12.96
C VAL A 338 -6.64 22.65 13.03
N PRO A 339 -7.51 22.46 12.02
CA PRO A 339 -8.47 21.36 12.06
C PRO A 339 -7.74 20.01 11.91
N HIS A 340 -7.96 19.11 12.86
CA HIS A 340 -7.41 17.76 12.82
C HIS A 340 -8.31 16.82 11.98
N GLY A 341 -8.34 17.03 10.67
CA GLY A 341 -9.12 16.23 9.73
C GLY A 341 -10.64 16.33 9.92
N LEU A 342 -11.37 15.35 9.42
CA LEU A 342 -12.84 15.31 9.52
C LEU A 342 -13.35 15.06 10.95
N SER A 343 -12.52 14.57 11.86
CA SER A 343 -12.91 14.23 13.22
C SER A 343 -13.36 15.44 14.06
N SER A 344 -12.97 16.66 13.71
CA SER A 344 -13.36 17.90 14.38
C SER A 344 -14.75 18.41 13.99
N MET A 345 -15.39 17.85 12.96
CA MET A 345 -16.57 18.44 12.29
C MET A 345 -17.92 17.89 12.76
N VAL A 346 -18.02 17.14 13.85
CA VAL A 346 -19.28 16.45 14.13
C VAL A 346 -20.18 17.17 15.11
N GLY A 347 -21.38 17.51 14.60
CA GLY A 347 -22.54 17.82 15.41
C GLY A 347 -23.21 16.59 16.02
N GLU A 348 -24.24 16.79 16.85
CA GLU A 348 -24.93 15.73 17.61
C GLU A 348 -25.93 14.88 16.80
N VAL A 349 -26.00 15.02 15.48
CA VAL A 349 -26.98 14.30 14.66
C VAL A 349 -26.62 12.81 14.61
N ALA A 350 -27.37 11.99 15.33
CA ALA A 350 -27.12 10.55 15.37
C ALA A 350 -27.92 9.76 14.31
N VAL A 351 -29.09 10.29 13.90
CA VAL A 351 -30.04 9.64 12.98
C VAL A 351 -30.47 10.66 11.92
N LEU A 352 -30.42 10.25 10.66
CA LEU A 352 -30.86 11.08 9.52
C LEU A 352 -32.38 11.08 9.41
N GLU A 353 -32.95 11.98 8.61
CA GLU A 353 -34.41 12.12 8.42
C GLU A 353 -35.08 10.84 7.91
N ASP A 354 -34.35 10.01 7.17
CA ASP A 354 -34.80 8.71 6.67
C ASP A 354 -34.60 7.54 7.67
N ALA A 355 -34.30 7.84 8.92
CA ALA A 355 -34.06 6.91 10.01
C ALA A 355 -32.74 6.09 9.89
N ARG A 356 -31.86 6.38 8.92
CA ARG A 356 -30.53 5.79 8.85
C ARG A 356 -29.59 6.48 9.85
N LEU A 357 -28.55 5.74 10.26
CA LEU A 357 -27.50 6.31 11.10
C LEU A 357 -26.60 7.24 10.28
N ASP A 358 -26.20 8.36 10.86
CA ASP A 358 -25.18 9.23 10.28
C ASP A 358 -23.80 8.54 10.43
N PRO A 359 -23.13 8.19 9.33
CA PRO A 359 -21.86 7.47 9.39
C PRO A 359 -20.76 8.26 10.13
N ARG A 360 -20.79 9.60 10.12
CA ARG A 360 -19.87 10.45 10.86
C ARG A 360 -19.96 10.14 12.36
N ASN A 361 -21.16 10.14 12.90
CA ASN A 361 -21.41 9.81 14.32
C ASN A 361 -21.04 8.38 14.66
N VAL A 362 -21.34 7.41 13.76
CA VAL A 362 -20.99 6.01 13.96
C VAL A 362 -19.49 5.87 14.10
N PHE A 363 -18.69 6.37 13.15
CA PHE A 363 -17.24 6.22 13.17
C PHE A 363 -16.59 6.99 14.31
N GLN A 364 -17.09 8.17 14.70
CA GLN A 364 -16.59 8.87 15.89
C GLN A 364 -16.84 8.10 17.19
N ARG A 365 -18.02 7.50 17.35
CA ARG A 365 -18.31 6.68 18.53
C ARG A 365 -17.43 5.45 18.55
N LEU A 366 -17.20 4.82 17.39
CA LEU A 366 -16.28 3.70 17.24
C LEU A 366 -14.84 4.12 17.58
N ASP A 367 -14.39 5.31 17.16
CA ASP A 367 -13.05 5.81 17.50
C ASP A 367 -12.82 5.87 19.02
N ARG A 368 -13.83 6.29 19.78
CA ARG A 368 -13.77 6.38 21.24
C ARG A 368 -13.89 5.01 21.94
N ALA A 369 -14.61 4.07 21.32
CA ALA A 369 -14.89 2.75 21.90
C ALA A 369 -13.79 1.72 21.59
N LEU A 370 -13.11 1.84 20.45
CA LEU A 370 -12.12 0.88 19.99
C LEU A 370 -10.73 1.22 20.55
N PRO A 371 -9.90 0.21 20.83
CA PRO A 371 -8.50 0.43 21.22
C PRO A 371 -7.74 1.26 20.19
N LEU A 372 -6.75 2.05 20.65
CA LEU A 372 -5.83 2.76 19.74
C LEU A 372 -4.88 1.80 19.02
N ASP A 373 -4.49 0.70 19.68
CA ASP A 373 -3.74 -0.37 19.03
C ASP A 373 -4.66 -1.15 18.10
N ARG A 374 -4.83 -0.59 16.90
CA ARG A 374 -5.68 -1.12 15.85
C ARG A 374 -5.05 -0.97 14.47
N VAL A 375 -5.47 -1.84 13.55
CA VAL A 375 -5.24 -1.70 12.11
C VAL A 375 -6.60 -1.49 11.46
N VAL A 376 -6.77 -0.36 10.80
CA VAL A 376 -7.97 -0.03 10.02
C VAL A 376 -7.80 -0.57 8.61
N VAL A 377 -8.65 -1.48 8.22
CA VAL A 377 -8.71 -2.05 6.86
C VAL A 377 -9.95 -1.46 6.18
N GLN A 378 -9.72 -0.74 5.09
CA GLN A 378 -10.76 -0.05 4.34
C GLN A 378 -10.95 -0.70 2.97
N ASP A 379 -12.14 -1.23 2.72
CA ASP A 379 -12.55 -1.70 1.39
C ASP A 379 -12.97 -0.54 0.49
N GLY A 380 -12.98 -0.76 -0.83
CA GLY A 380 -13.42 0.22 -1.82
C GLY A 380 -14.95 0.45 -1.80
N GLY A 381 -15.37 1.60 -2.27
CA GLY A 381 -16.76 2.02 -2.35
C GLY A 381 -16.92 3.51 -2.03
N HIS A 382 -18.11 4.10 -2.23
CA HIS A 382 -18.32 5.52 -1.97
C HIS A 382 -18.14 5.89 -0.48
N PHE A 383 -18.29 4.92 0.42
CA PHE A 383 -18.09 5.06 1.87
C PHE A 383 -16.62 5.10 2.30
N ILE A 384 -15.69 5.00 1.36
CA ILE A 384 -14.25 4.85 1.59
C ILE A 384 -13.63 5.94 2.48
N GLY A 385 -14.25 7.10 2.57
CA GLY A 385 -13.78 8.23 3.37
C GLY A 385 -14.13 8.16 4.86
N TRP A 386 -15.09 7.33 5.29
CA TRP A 386 -15.59 7.38 6.66
C TRP A 386 -14.58 6.88 7.68
N ALA A 387 -13.99 5.70 7.48
CA ALA A 387 -13.01 5.17 8.42
C ALA A 387 -11.73 6.03 8.47
N PRO A 388 -11.04 6.33 7.36
CA PRO A 388 -9.83 7.14 7.42
C PRO A 388 -10.06 8.58 7.88
N GLY A 389 -11.26 9.13 7.69
CA GLY A 389 -11.58 10.50 8.09
C GLY A 389 -11.96 10.66 9.56
N TYR A 390 -12.56 9.64 10.18
CA TYR A 390 -13.15 9.74 11.53
C TYR A 390 -12.51 8.81 12.57
N LEU A 391 -11.72 7.79 12.17
CA LEU A 391 -10.93 7.00 13.08
C LEU A 391 -9.51 7.56 13.18
N ARG A 392 -8.96 7.66 14.37
CA ARG A 392 -7.55 7.98 14.56
C ARG A 392 -6.69 6.86 13.99
N ILE A 393 -5.76 7.24 13.12
CA ILE A 393 -4.77 6.35 12.51
C ILE A 393 -3.42 6.62 13.18
N PRO A 394 -2.94 5.71 14.04
CA PRO A 394 -1.76 5.99 14.87
C PRO A 394 -0.44 5.99 14.10
N ALA A 395 -0.39 5.33 12.93
CA ALA A 395 0.78 5.29 12.05
C ALA A 395 0.36 4.88 10.63
N PRO A 396 1.14 5.16 9.59
CA PRO A 396 0.77 4.86 8.20
C PRO A 396 0.47 3.38 7.92
N ASN A 397 1.17 2.47 8.59
CA ASN A 397 0.92 1.02 8.47
C ASN A 397 -0.32 0.54 9.25
N ARG A 398 -1.07 1.45 9.83
CA ARG A 398 -2.32 1.18 10.55
C ARG A 398 -3.56 1.56 9.72
N LEU A 399 -3.37 2.01 8.47
CA LEU A 399 -4.44 2.21 7.49
C LEU A 399 -4.12 1.40 6.22
N ILE A 400 -4.87 0.34 6.00
CA ILE A 400 -4.71 -0.57 4.87
C ILE A 400 -5.85 -0.35 3.88
N MET A 401 -5.51 0.02 2.66
CA MET A 401 -6.46 0.32 1.59
C MET A 401 -6.03 -0.44 0.32
N VAL A 402 -6.25 -1.76 0.29
CA VAL A 402 -6.03 -2.58 -0.91
C VAL A 402 -7.22 -2.40 -1.86
N GLY A 403 -6.95 -2.31 -3.14
CA GLY A 403 -7.96 -2.07 -4.18
C GLY A 403 -8.00 -0.63 -4.70
N THR A 404 -7.44 0.33 -3.96
CA THR A 404 -7.56 1.76 -4.32
C THR A 404 -6.69 2.17 -5.51
N ALA A 405 -5.60 1.48 -5.80
CA ALA A 405 -4.74 1.80 -6.93
C ALA A 405 -5.31 1.36 -8.28
N LEU A 406 -6.12 0.29 -8.29
CA LEU A 406 -6.87 -0.21 -9.45
C LEU A 406 -8.34 0.25 -9.44
N GLN A 407 -8.83 0.77 -8.31
CA GLN A 407 -10.24 1.10 -8.05
C GLN A 407 -11.16 -0.12 -8.08
N THR A 408 -10.73 -1.22 -7.46
CA THR A 408 -11.54 -2.42 -7.25
C THR A 408 -12.16 -2.44 -5.85
N ILE A 409 -13.28 -3.13 -5.70
CA ILE A 409 -13.99 -3.38 -4.44
C ILE A 409 -13.99 -4.87 -4.11
N GLY A 410 -14.38 -5.23 -2.89
CA GLY A 410 -14.50 -6.63 -2.48
C GLY A 410 -13.17 -7.29 -2.07
N LEU A 411 -12.13 -6.52 -1.77
CA LEU A 411 -10.87 -7.05 -1.24
C LEU A 411 -10.73 -6.88 0.28
N GLY A 412 -11.76 -6.36 0.96
CA GLY A 412 -11.72 -6.01 2.37
C GLY A 412 -11.44 -7.20 3.30
N PHE A 413 -12.20 -8.30 3.20
CA PHE A 413 -11.97 -9.48 4.04
C PHE A 413 -10.59 -10.08 3.83
N ALA A 414 -10.16 -10.21 2.57
CA ALA A 414 -8.83 -10.70 2.22
C ALA A 414 -7.71 -9.83 2.81
N SER A 415 -7.85 -8.52 2.69
CA SER A 415 -6.92 -7.55 3.29
C SER A 415 -6.89 -7.65 4.81
N GLY A 416 -8.05 -7.91 5.42
CA GLY A 416 -8.17 -8.17 6.85
C GLY A 416 -7.39 -9.39 7.31
N VAL A 417 -7.34 -10.47 6.49
CA VAL A 417 -6.49 -11.65 6.76
C VAL A 417 -5.03 -11.24 6.83
N GLY A 418 -4.53 -10.55 5.81
CA GLY A 418 -3.12 -10.10 5.76
C GLY A 418 -2.76 -9.18 6.92
N ALA A 419 -3.63 -8.22 7.24
CA ALA A 419 -3.46 -7.31 8.37
C ALA A 419 -3.43 -8.05 9.71
N ALA A 420 -4.31 -9.05 9.91
CA ALA A 420 -4.36 -9.85 11.14
C ALA A 420 -3.11 -10.71 11.34
N VAL A 421 -2.58 -11.31 10.28
CA VAL A 421 -1.33 -12.06 10.33
C VAL A 421 -0.13 -11.15 10.59
N ALA A 422 -0.11 -9.96 10.00
CA ALA A 422 0.97 -8.98 10.19
C ALA A 422 0.99 -8.35 11.60
N ALA A 423 -0.19 -8.19 12.23
CA ALA A 423 -0.36 -7.53 13.51
C ALA A 423 -1.30 -8.33 14.45
N PRO A 424 -0.90 -9.54 14.90
CA PRO A 424 -1.78 -10.50 15.56
C PRO A 424 -2.30 -10.04 16.94
N ASP A 425 -1.66 -9.08 17.56
CA ASP A 425 -2.05 -8.55 18.87
C ASP A 425 -2.89 -7.27 18.77
N SER A 426 -2.95 -6.64 17.59
CA SER A 426 -3.77 -5.45 17.34
C SER A 426 -5.22 -5.80 17.06
N THR A 427 -6.12 -4.84 17.24
CA THR A 427 -7.52 -4.98 16.85
C THR A 427 -7.66 -4.66 15.36
N ILE A 428 -8.16 -5.59 14.57
CA ILE A 428 -8.44 -5.39 13.14
C ILE A 428 -9.83 -4.80 12.97
N VAL A 429 -9.89 -3.59 12.43
CA VAL A 429 -11.14 -2.86 12.18
C VAL A 429 -11.38 -2.80 10.69
N LEU A 430 -12.21 -3.68 10.17
CA LEU A 430 -12.56 -3.73 8.74
C LEU A 430 -13.82 -2.90 8.48
N ALA A 431 -13.72 -1.90 7.61
CA ALA A 431 -14.87 -1.21 7.04
C ALA A 431 -15.09 -1.68 5.58
N THR A 432 -16.25 -2.24 5.30
CA THR A 432 -16.65 -2.70 3.96
C THR A 432 -18.08 -2.24 3.64
N GLY A 433 -18.45 -2.18 2.36
CA GLY A 433 -19.82 -1.98 1.94
C GLY A 433 -20.60 -3.29 1.90
N ASP A 434 -21.93 -3.22 1.83
CA ASP A 434 -22.79 -4.37 1.63
C ASP A 434 -22.48 -5.08 0.30
N GLY A 435 -22.34 -4.34 -0.81
CA GLY A 435 -22.01 -4.90 -2.12
C GLY A 435 -20.60 -5.51 -2.17
N GLY A 436 -19.57 -4.78 -1.72
CA GLY A 436 -18.19 -5.26 -1.68
C GLY A 436 -18.01 -6.46 -0.75
N GLY A 437 -18.66 -6.42 0.42
CA GLY A 437 -18.66 -7.54 1.36
C GLY A 437 -19.31 -8.81 0.81
N LEU A 438 -20.39 -8.68 0.05
CA LEU A 438 -21.04 -9.82 -0.61
C LEU A 438 -20.19 -10.42 -1.73
N MET A 439 -19.45 -9.60 -2.49
CA MET A 439 -18.54 -10.09 -3.54
C MET A 439 -17.45 -11.01 -3.00
N ALA A 440 -16.97 -10.78 -1.79
CA ALA A 440 -15.89 -11.53 -1.16
C ALA A 440 -16.32 -12.31 0.09
N LEU A 441 -17.60 -12.65 0.18
CA LEU A 441 -18.19 -13.30 1.38
C LEU A 441 -17.50 -14.61 1.75
N SER A 442 -16.95 -15.35 0.77
CA SER A 442 -16.19 -16.57 1.01
C SER A 442 -15.02 -16.34 1.98
N ASP A 443 -14.36 -15.19 1.90
CA ASP A 443 -13.18 -14.87 2.71
C ASP A 443 -13.50 -14.30 4.09
N LEU A 444 -14.76 -14.07 4.42
CA LEU A 444 -15.17 -13.77 5.79
C LEU A 444 -14.73 -14.88 6.75
N GLN A 445 -14.83 -16.16 6.34
CA GLN A 445 -14.37 -17.27 7.17
C GLN A 445 -12.84 -17.22 7.37
N SER A 446 -12.07 -16.91 6.34
CA SER A 446 -10.61 -16.75 6.42
C SER A 446 -10.25 -15.61 7.36
N PHE A 447 -10.96 -14.48 7.28
CA PHE A 447 -10.77 -13.34 8.16
C PHE A 447 -11.05 -13.68 9.63
N ILE A 448 -12.16 -14.36 9.92
CA ILE A 448 -12.52 -14.81 11.29
C ILE A 448 -11.45 -15.76 11.82
N ALA A 449 -10.96 -16.70 11.00
CA ALA A 449 -9.96 -17.68 11.42
C ALA A 449 -8.59 -17.05 11.71
N ALA A 450 -8.19 -16.03 10.94
CA ALA A 450 -6.91 -15.34 11.11
C ALA A 450 -6.92 -14.30 12.24
N THR A 451 -8.09 -13.78 12.62
CA THR A 451 -8.22 -12.60 13.48
C THR A 451 -8.48 -12.99 14.94
N ARG A 452 -7.59 -12.60 15.85
CA ARG A 452 -7.80 -12.79 17.31
C ARG A 452 -8.79 -11.78 17.90
N ARG A 453 -8.70 -10.53 17.45
CA ARG A 453 -9.57 -9.42 17.84
C ARG A 453 -9.95 -8.63 16.60
N GLY A 454 -11.23 -8.57 16.27
CA GLY A 454 -11.67 -7.89 15.06
C GLY A 454 -13.09 -7.36 15.16
N VAL A 455 -13.33 -6.32 14.38
CA VAL A 455 -14.66 -5.72 14.18
C VAL A 455 -14.86 -5.53 12.69
N VAL A 456 -15.99 -5.99 12.17
CA VAL A 456 -16.44 -5.72 10.81
C VAL A 456 -17.55 -4.68 10.85
N ILE A 457 -17.35 -3.57 10.17
CA ILE A 457 -18.31 -2.49 9.99
C ILE A 457 -18.82 -2.57 8.57
N VAL A 458 -20.10 -2.93 8.39
CA VAL A 458 -20.73 -2.96 7.07
C VAL A 458 -21.51 -1.65 6.90
N VAL A 459 -21.06 -0.82 5.96
CA VAL A 459 -21.79 0.38 5.55
C VAL A 459 -22.80 -0.06 4.50
N ASN A 460 -24.06 -0.24 4.96
CA ASN A 460 -25.15 -0.74 4.13
C ASN A 460 -26.06 0.42 3.70
N ASP A 461 -25.99 0.77 2.45
CA ASP A 461 -26.87 1.74 1.79
C ASP A 461 -27.77 1.09 0.71
N ALA A 462 -27.74 -0.25 0.64
CA ALA A 462 -28.51 -1.10 -0.29
C ALA A 462 -28.25 -0.76 -1.77
N GLY A 463 -27.02 -0.31 -2.11
CA GLY A 463 -26.69 0.05 -3.49
C GLY A 463 -25.20 0.33 -3.73
N TYR A 464 -24.87 0.55 -4.99
CA TYR A 464 -23.57 1.09 -5.39
C TYR A 464 -23.62 2.61 -5.39
N GLY A 465 -23.41 3.22 -4.21
CA GLY A 465 -23.62 4.65 -4.00
C GLY A 465 -22.75 5.56 -4.87
N ALA A 466 -21.56 5.12 -5.27
CA ALA A 466 -20.70 5.89 -6.17
C ALA A 466 -21.39 6.10 -7.53
N GLU A 467 -21.95 5.04 -8.10
CA GLU A 467 -22.67 5.06 -9.36
C GLU A 467 -23.99 5.84 -9.25
N MET A 468 -24.69 5.69 -8.12
CA MET A 468 -25.93 6.43 -7.87
C MET A 468 -25.69 7.95 -7.79
N HIS A 469 -24.58 8.38 -7.15
CA HIS A 469 -24.21 9.79 -7.09
C HIS A 469 -23.80 10.36 -8.45
N GLN A 470 -23.13 9.55 -9.28
CA GLN A 470 -22.62 9.99 -10.57
C GLN A 470 -23.68 9.96 -11.67
N TYR A 471 -24.57 8.96 -11.68
CA TYR A 471 -25.50 8.67 -12.77
C TYR A 471 -26.98 8.84 -12.37
N GLY A 472 -27.28 9.09 -11.11
CA GLY A 472 -28.63 9.14 -10.58
C GLY A 472 -29.23 7.77 -10.31
N SER A 473 -30.31 7.74 -9.51
CA SER A 473 -31.11 6.53 -9.26
C SER A 473 -31.99 6.25 -10.48
N LYS A 474 -31.61 5.27 -11.28
CA LYS A 474 -32.50 4.75 -12.35
C LYS A 474 -33.02 3.38 -11.96
#